data_16356fffd961d5673d4fd8fa6aefe6ba
#
_entry.id   16356fffd961d5673d4fd8fa6aefe6ba
#
_cell.length_a   1.000
_cell.length_b   1.000
_cell.length_c   1.000
_cell.angle_alpha   90.00
_cell.angle_beta   90.00
_cell.angle_gamma   90.00
#
_symmetry.space_group_name_H-M   'P 1'
#
loop_
_entity.id
_entity.type
_entity.pdbx_description
1 polymer ?
#
loop_
_entity_poly.entity_id
_entity_poly.type
_entity_poly.pdbx_seq_one_letter_code
_entity_poly.pdbx_strand_id
1 'polypeptide(L)'
;GMIANSHIYNSETAPVLVTHKKKIDLKKFITAEKFTNKYEYQNITLFEFVGDEAKKILEQYDDIETMYVADGHHRLYTTSMVRNKKNILTCFLGFSEIQILPINRVIKNVDASSFEKAKNFMVNMLGISTDEELSKGYVRITYQDDSFLVKLKVVEGDLFWNNDVYRLNTQIISTAFRILNFSNVEYVMQYDLENKKKNLDSKDVLLEVTALSLEEFSELSDSGCILPPKSTCFVPKFPSFLIFN
;
A
#
# COMPACT_ATOMS: atom_id res chain seq x y z
N GLY A 1 -9.10 -18.26 -11.27
CA GLY A 1 -8.51 -17.02 -10.80
C GLY A 1 -8.64 -15.87 -11.80
N MET A 2 -7.86 -14.81 -11.63
CA MET A 2 -7.94 -13.56 -12.44
C MET A 2 -7.74 -13.78 -13.94
N ILE A 3 -6.84 -14.68 -14.35
CA ILE A 3 -6.63 -15.04 -15.77
C ILE A 3 -7.90 -15.64 -16.37
N ALA A 4 -8.56 -16.57 -15.67
CA ALA A 4 -9.80 -17.16 -16.15
C ALA A 4 -10.92 -16.13 -16.30
N ASN A 5 -11.05 -15.21 -15.35
CA ASN A 5 -12.04 -14.14 -15.41
C ASN A 5 -11.76 -13.17 -16.58
N SER A 6 -10.50 -12.78 -16.78
CA SER A 6 -10.09 -11.93 -17.89
C SER A 6 -10.36 -12.58 -19.26
N HIS A 7 -10.18 -13.90 -19.37
CA HIS A 7 -10.51 -14.64 -20.59
C HIS A 7 -12.03 -14.76 -20.85
N ILE A 8 -12.82 -14.96 -19.77
CA ILE A 8 -14.27 -15.20 -19.90
C ILE A 8 -15.00 -13.88 -20.16
N TYR A 9 -14.68 -12.84 -19.40
CA TYR A 9 -15.44 -11.58 -19.43
C TYR A 9 -14.78 -10.51 -20.30
N ASN A 10 -13.51 -10.68 -20.68
CA ASN A 10 -12.70 -9.70 -21.42
C ASN A 10 -12.84 -8.26 -20.86
N SER A 11 -13.07 -8.13 -19.57
CA SER A 11 -13.31 -6.85 -18.94
C SER A 11 -12.50 -6.71 -17.65
N GLU A 12 -12.14 -5.46 -17.36
CA GLU A 12 -11.45 -5.06 -16.16
C GLU A 12 -12.40 -4.27 -15.26
N THR A 13 -12.53 -4.71 -14.01
CA THR A 13 -13.48 -4.13 -13.05
C THR A 13 -12.87 -3.01 -12.20
N ALA A 14 -11.57 -2.81 -12.31
CA ALA A 14 -10.84 -1.73 -11.65
C ALA A 14 -9.55 -1.42 -12.42
N PRO A 15 -9.15 -0.14 -12.52
CA PRO A 15 -7.92 0.25 -13.19
C PRO A 15 -6.68 -0.21 -12.41
N VAL A 16 -5.56 -0.32 -13.13
CA VAL A 16 -4.23 -0.29 -12.52
C VAL A 16 -3.96 1.14 -12.07
N LEU A 17 -3.49 1.32 -10.85
CA LEU A 17 -3.07 2.63 -10.35
C LEU A 17 -1.59 2.86 -10.70
N VAL A 18 -1.35 3.89 -11.49
CA VAL A 18 -0.01 4.35 -11.87
C VAL A 18 0.20 5.75 -11.31
N THR A 19 1.40 5.99 -10.80
CA THR A 19 1.76 7.30 -10.22
C THR A 19 3.07 7.83 -10.80
N HIS A 20 3.26 9.16 -10.72
CA HIS A 20 4.41 9.87 -11.25
C HIS A 20 4.74 11.12 -10.43
N LYS A 21 5.98 11.62 -10.56
CA LYS A 21 6.44 12.79 -9.79
C LYS A 21 5.96 14.13 -10.37
N LYS A 22 5.61 14.17 -11.67
CA LYS A 22 5.17 15.40 -12.33
C LYS A 22 3.81 15.87 -11.79
N LYS A 23 3.69 17.15 -11.51
CA LYS A 23 2.42 17.78 -11.18
C LYS A 23 1.69 18.17 -12.48
N ILE A 24 0.49 17.63 -12.68
CA ILE A 24 -0.36 17.92 -13.83
C ILE A 24 -1.66 18.56 -13.32
N ASP A 25 -2.05 19.68 -13.92
CA ASP A 25 -3.33 20.35 -13.61
C ASP A 25 -4.36 19.97 -14.70
N LEU A 26 -5.18 18.99 -14.39
CA LEU A 26 -6.29 18.59 -15.25
C LEU A 26 -7.55 19.44 -15.04
N LYS A 27 -7.65 20.23 -13.96
CA LYS A 27 -8.84 21.05 -13.67
C LYS A 27 -9.09 22.08 -14.77
N LYS A 28 -8.03 22.56 -15.44
CA LYS A 28 -8.13 23.51 -16.55
C LYS A 28 -9.01 22.98 -17.71
N PHE A 29 -9.01 21.68 -17.98
CA PHE A 29 -9.82 21.06 -19.03
C PHE A 29 -11.30 20.97 -18.62
N ILE A 30 -11.57 20.71 -17.33
CA ILE A 30 -12.91 20.66 -16.77
C ILE A 30 -13.51 22.06 -16.73
N THR A 31 -12.76 23.06 -16.25
CA THR A 31 -13.18 24.46 -16.16
C THR A 31 -13.48 25.05 -17.54
N ALA A 32 -12.76 24.63 -18.58
CA ALA A 32 -13.00 25.06 -19.95
C ALA A 32 -14.23 24.38 -20.61
N GLU A 33 -14.94 23.51 -19.87
CA GLU A 33 -16.13 22.77 -20.34
C GLU A 33 -15.92 22.02 -21.65
N LYS A 34 -14.72 21.46 -21.85
CA LYS A 34 -14.34 20.74 -23.08
C LYS A 34 -14.58 19.23 -23.02
N PHE A 35 -15.23 18.77 -21.97
CA PHE A 35 -15.62 17.37 -21.82
C PHE A 35 -16.77 17.01 -22.76
N THR A 36 -16.76 15.76 -23.22
CA THR A 36 -17.81 15.22 -24.11
C THR A 36 -19.04 14.86 -23.30
N ASN A 37 -18.85 14.18 -22.17
CA ASN A 37 -19.94 13.79 -21.28
C ASN A 37 -19.53 14.02 -19.82
N LYS A 38 -20.55 14.19 -18.96
CA LYS A 38 -20.44 14.28 -17.50
C LYS A 38 -21.35 13.24 -16.88
N TYR A 39 -20.80 12.45 -15.96
CA TYR A 39 -21.54 11.44 -15.21
C TYR A 39 -21.40 11.71 -13.72
N GLU A 40 -22.49 11.55 -12.98
CA GLU A 40 -22.51 11.71 -11.52
C GLU A 40 -22.96 10.42 -10.86
N TYR A 41 -22.19 9.94 -9.89
CA TYR A 41 -22.50 8.76 -9.12
C TYR A 41 -22.10 8.98 -7.67
N GLN A 42 -23.06 9.03 -6.76
CA GLN A 42 -22.86 9.36 -5.34
C GLN A 42 -22.08 10.69 -5.19
N ASN A 43 -20.90 10.66 -4.62
CA ASN A 43 -19.99 11.82 -4.42
C ASN A 43 -18.89 11.91 -5.49
N ILE A 44 -19.00 11.15 -6.59
CA ILE A 44 -18.02 11.10 -7.68
C ILE A 44 -18.62 11.74 -8.91
N THR A 45 -17.85 12.62 -9.53
CA THR A 45 -18.17 13.18 -10.85
C THR A 45 -17.11 12.72 -11.85
N LEU A 46 -17.54 12.12 -12.95
CA LEU A 46 -16.69 11.69 -14.06
C LEU A 46 -16.90 12.61 -15.26
N PHE A 47 -15.80 13.07 -15.84
CA PHE A 47 -15.79 13.85 -17.07
C PHE A 47 -15.13 13.02 -18.17
N GLU A 48 -15.84 12.80 -19.26
CA GLU A 48 -15.33 12.06 -20.42
C GLU A 48 -14.80 13.03 -21.47
N PHE A 49 -13.61 12.76 -21.95
CA PHE A 49 -12.97 13.47 -23.05
C PHE A 49 -12.68 12.49 -24.17
N VAL A 50 -12.99 12.88 -25.41
CA VAL A 50 -12.71 12.07 -26.61
C VAL A 50 -12.02 12.90 -27.69
N GLY A 51 -11.46 12.24 -28.70
CA GLY A 51 -10.86 12.89 -29.87
C GLY A 51 -9.69 13.81 -29.50
N ASP A 52 -9.69 15.02 -30.04
CA ASP A 52 -8.55 15.95 -29.89
C ASP A 52 -8.40 16.51 -28.47
N GLU A 53 -9.48 16.65 -27.71
CA GLU A 53 -9.38 17.09 -26.31
C GLU A 53 -8.78 15.98 -25.43
N ALA A 54 -9.09 14.71 -25.68
CA ALA A 54 -8.41 13.60 -25.01
C ALA A 54 -6.91 13.58 -25.34
N LYS A 55 -6.52 13.82 -26.61
CA LYS A 55 -5.11 13.90 -27.00
C LYS A 55 -4.35 14.98 -26.24
N LYS A 56 -4.93 16.19 -26.12
CA LYS A 56 -4.33 17.30 -25.35
C LYS A 56 -4.10 16.96 -23.87
N ILE A 57 -4.99 16.14 -23.28
CA ILE A 57 -4.80 15.62 -21.94
C ILE A 57 -3.64 14.64 -21.92
N LEU A 58 -3.56 13.69 -22.85
CA LEU A 58 -2.49 12.71 -22.94
C LEU A 58 -1.13 13.35 -23.15
N GLU A 59 -1.04 14.40 -23.98
CA GLU A 59 0.18 15.20 -24.18
C GLU A 59 0.78 15.77 -22.89
N GLN A 60 -0.03 15.92 -21.82
CA GLN A 60 0.49 16.36 -20.52
C GLN A 60 1.38 15.31 -19.86
N TYR A 61 1.33 14.07 -20.33
CA TYR A 61 2.09 12.93 -19.79
C TYR A 61 3.30 12.55 -20.65
N ASP A 62 3.48 13.12 -21.84
CA ASP A 62 4.50 12.71 -22.83
C ASP A 62 5.94 12.86 -22.35
N ASP A 63 6.23 13.83 -21.47
CA ASP A 63 7.55 14.09 -20.91
C ASP A 63 7.80 13.40 -19.57
N ILE A 64 6.94 12.48 -19.14
CA ILE A 64 7.13 11.70 -17.92
C ILE A 64 8.02 10.49 -18.24
N GLU A 65 9.27 10.57 -17.83
CA GLU A 65 10.26 9.52 -18.08
C GLU A 65 10.02 8.25 -17.25
N THR A 66 9.51 8.41 -16.02
CA THR A 66 9.31 7.29 -15.10
C THR A 66 7.92 7.33 -14.49
N MET A 67 7.25 6.18 -14.55
CA MET A 67 5.97 5.94 -13.91
C MET A 67 6.05 4.70 -13.01
N TYR A 68 5.36 4.73 -11.89
CA TYR A 68 5.38 3.67 -10.89
C TYR A 68 4.01 3.01 -10.78
N VAL A 69 3.98 1.68 -10.75
CA VAL A 69 2.75 0.94 -10.48
C VAL A 69 2.49 0.92 -8.97
N ALA A 70 1.48 1.67 -8.54
CA ALA A 70 1.14 1.80 -7.12
C ALA A 70 0.18 0.70 -6.64
N ASP A 71 -0.77 0.29 -7.49
CA ASP A 71 -1.69 -0.83 -7.22
C ASP A 71 -2.07 -1.53 -8.53
N GLY A 72 -2.43 -2.81 -8.44
CA GLY A 72 -2.87 -3.59 -9.59
C GLY A 72 -1.78 -4.38 -10.31
N HIS A 73 -0.63 -4.64 -9.67
CA HIS A 73 0.46 -5.46 -10.23
C HIS A 73 -0.02 -6.79 -10.82
N HIS A 74 -0.92 -7.50 -10.14
CA HIS A 74 -1.49 -8.75 -10.64
C HIS A 74 -2.37 -8.54 -11.87
N ARG A 75 -3.11 -7.41 -11.97
CA ARG A 75 -3.91 -7.08 -13.15
C ARG A 75 -2.99 -6.81 -14.34
N LEU A 76 -1.97 -5.98 -14.13
CA LEU A 76 -0.98 -5.68 -15.17
C LEU A 76 -0.29 -6.96 -15.67
N TYR A 77 0.20 -7.81 -14.75
CA TYR A 77 0.79 -9.09 -15.12
C TYR A 77 -0.18 -10.01 -15.87
N THR A 78 -1.42 -10.14 -15.39
CA THR A 78 -2.43 -10.97 -16.05
C THR A 78 -2.71 -10.47 -17.47
N THR A 79 -2.87 -9.16 -17.67
CA THR A 79 -3.12 -8.56 -18.98
C THR A 79 -1.95 -8.80 -19.93
N SER A 80 -0.71 -8.72 -19.45
CA SER A 80 0.48 -9.00 -20.26
C SER A 80 0.56 -10.45 -20.76
N MET A 81 -0.08 -11.39 -20.06
CA MET A 81 -0.13 -12.82 -20.43
C MET A 81 -1.27 -13.14 -21.41
N VAL A 82 -2.23 -12.25 -21.61
CA VAL A 82 -3.37 -12.45 -22.52
C VAL A 82 -3.01 -11.96 -23.92
N ARG A 83 -2.75 -12.88 -24.85
CA ARG A 83 -2.22 -12.60 -26.20
C ARG A 83 -2.96 -11.54 -27.01
N ASN A 84 -4.27 -11.40 -26.81
CA ASN A 84 -5.12 -10.51 -27.61
C ASN A 84 -5.40 -9.16 -26.90
N LYS A 85 -4.92 -8.96 -25.69
CA LYS A 85 -5.16 -7.73 -24.94
C LYS A 85 -3.98 -6.76 -25.08
N LYS A 86 -4.21 -5.66 -25.79
CA LYS A 86 -3.18 -4.65 -26.08
C LYS A 86 -3.18 -3.50 -25.10
N ASN A 87 -4.29 -3.27 -24.42
CA ASN A 87 -4.52 -2.13 -23.53
C ASN A 87 -4.95 -2.61 -22.15
N ILE A 88 -4.71 -1.79 -21.13
CA ILE A 88 -5.16 -1.99 -19.77
C ILE A 88 -5.79 -0.70 -19.26
N LEU A 89 -6.90 -0.82 -18.54
CA LEU A 89 -7.52 0.32 -17.86
C LEU A 89 -6.56 0.84 -16.77
N THR A 90 -6.21 2.13 -16.86
CA THR A 90 -5.21 2.72 -15.97
C THR A 90 -5.74 4.02 -15.37
N CYS A 91 -5.52 4.20 -14.07
CA CYS A 91 -5.72 5.45 -13.35
C CYS A 91 -4.36 6.09 -13.10
N PHE A 92 -4.15 7.32 -13.57
CA PHE A 92 -2.93 8.09 -13.38
C PHE A 92 -3.14 9.14 -12.30
N LEU A 93 -2.29 9.13 -11.27
CA LEU A 93 -2.26 10.14 -10.21
C LEU A 93 -0.83 10.61 -9.97
N GLY A 94 -0.65 11.93 -9.86
CA GLY A 94 0.62 12.49 -9.44
C GLY A 94 0.91 12.24 -7.95
N PHE A 95 2.17 12.30 -7.53
CA PHE A 95 2.57 12.15 -6.12
C PHE A 95 1.85 13.15 -5.19
N SER A 96 1.47 14.32 -5.68
CA SER A 96 0.68 15.29 -4.91
C SER A 96 -0.78 14.91 -4.69
N GLU A 97 -1.26 13.88 -5.37
CA GLU A 97 -2.66 13.44 -5.35
C GLU A 97 -2.86 12.10 -4.62
N ILE A 98 -1.75 11.46 -4.22
CA ILE A 98 -1.79 10.17 -3.52
C ILE A 98 -1.05 10.24 -2.20
N GLN A 99 -1.39 9.30 -1.33
CA GLN A 99 -0.73 9.08 -0.05
C GLN A 99 -0.53 7.58 0.17
N ILE A 100 0.56 7.21 0.83
CA ILE A 100 0.77 5.85 1.32
C ILE A 100 0.35 5.80 2.78
N LEU A 101 -0.58 4.93 3.11
CA LEU A 101 -0.95 4.63 4.50
C LEU A 101 -0.22 3.37 4.98
N PRO A 102 0.10 3.28 6.29
CA PRO A 102 0.68 2.07 6.84
C PRO A 102 -0.32 0.91 6.82
N ILE A 103 0.22 -0.28 6.72
CA ILE A 103 -0.54 -1.52 6.94
C ILE A 103 -0.02 -2.11 8.25
N ASN A 104 -0.86 -2.11 9.26
CA ASN A 104 -0.55 -2.67 10.56
C ASN A 104 -0.73 -4.19 10.57
N ARG A 105 -0.25 -4.89 11.57
CA ARG A 105 -0.35 -6.34 11.70
C ARG A 105 -0.97 -6.72 13.03
N VAL A 106 -1.73 -7.80 13.04
CA VAL A 106 -2.17 -8.46 14.26
C VAL A 106 -1.69 -9.91 14.22
N ILE A 107 -0.87 -10.29 15.19
CA ILE A 107 -0.51 -11.69 15.40
C ILE A 107 -1.61 -12.31 16.23
N LYS A 108 -2.25 -13.33 15.70
CA LYS A 108 -3.39 -14.00 16.33
C LYS A 108 -2.96 -15.11 17.28
N ASN A 109 -3.73 -15.28 18.36
CA ASN A 109 -3.63 -16.42 19.27
C ASN A 109 -2.26 -16.57 19.96
N VAL A 110 -1.67 -15.48 20.44
CA VAL A 110 -0.44 -15.46 21.23
C VAL A 110 -0.78 -15.68 22.70
N ASP A 111 -0.26 -16.74 23.29
CA ASP A 111 -0.38 -16.94 24.74
C ASP A 111 0.61 -16.07 25.53
N ALA A 112 0.31 -15.83 26.80
CA ALA A 112 1.12 -14.96 27.67
C ALA A 112 2.60 -15.40 27.78
N SER A 113 2.86 -16.72 27.82
CA SER A 113 4.25 -17.23 27.89
C SER A 113 5.02 -16.94 26.60
N SER A 114 4.38 -17.09 25.45
CA SER A 114 4.97 -16.76 24.14
C SER A 114 5.20 -15.27 23.99
N PHE A 115 4.25 -14.44 24.45
CA PHE A 115 4.42 -12.98 24.47
C PHE A 115 5.60 -12.55 25.35
N GLU A 116 5.70 -13.07 26.58
CA GLU A 116 6.80 -12.73 27.49
C GLU A 116 8.17 -13.13 26.92
N LYS A 117 8.29 -14.28 26.27
CA LYS A 117 9.54 -14.68 25.59
C LYS A 117 9.90 -13.71 24.47
N ALA A 118 8.92 -13.30 23.65
CA ALA A 118 9.12 -12.32 22.58
C ALA A 118 9.50 -10.95 23.15
N LYS A 119 8.82 -10.49 24.22
CA LYS A 119 9.12 -9.22 24.89
C LYS A 119 10.54 -9.23 25.48
N ASN A 120 10.93 -10.28 26.17
CA ASN A 120 12.28 -10.42 26.69
C ASN A 120 13.36 -10.40 25.59
N PHE A 121 13.09 -11.06 24.44
CA PHE A 121 13.98 -10.96 23.29
C PHE A 121 14.08 -9.51 22.78
N MET A 122 12.96 -8.80 22.63
CA MET A 122 12.95 -7.41 22.16
C MET A 122 13.68 -6.47 23.12
N VAL A 123 13.47 -6.61 24.44
CA VAL A 123 14.21 -5.84 25.47
C VAL A 123 15.71 -6.03 25.34
N ASN A 124 16.18 -7.29 25.27
CA ASN A 124 17.59 -7.60 25.30
C ASN A 124 18.32 -7.34 23.98
N MET A 125 17.61 -7.51 22.86
CA MET A 125 18.24 -7.52 21.54
C MET A 125 17.96 -6.27 20.72
N LEU A 126 16.83 -5.61 20.88
CA LEU A 126 16.40 -4.49 20.04
C LEU A 126 16.41 -3.17 20.81
N GLY A 127 15.88 -3.15 22.01
CA GLY A 127 15.64 -1.97 22.82
C GLY A 127 14.17 -1.55 22.80
N ILE A 128 13.67 -1.21 23.99
CA ILE A 128 12.30 -0.74 24.20
C ILE A 128 12.33 0.73 24.60
N SER A 129 11.37 1.50 24.11
CA SER A 129 11.08 2.87 24.54
C SER A 129 9.65 2.97 25.05
N THR A 130 9.44 3.81 26.03
CA THR A 130 8.11 4.18 26.55
C THR A 130 7.59 5.47 25.94
N ASP A 131 8.25 6.00 24.90
CA ASP A 131 7.80 7.19 24.19
C ASP A 131 6.37 7.01 23.69
N GLU A 132 5.60 8.09 23.66
CA GLU A 132 4.19 8.03 23.28
C GLU A 132 3.99 8.06 21.77
N GLU A 133 4.92 8.61 21.00
CA GLU A 133 4.77 8.83 19.56
C GLU A 133 5.50 7.76 18.73
N LEU A 134 4.73 7.10 17.85
CA LEU A 134 5.27 6.17 16.87
C LEU A 134 6.01 6.94 15.76
N SER A 135 7.28 6.66 15.59
CA SER A 135 8.13 7.27 14.59
C SER A 135 8.82 6.22 13.70
N LYS A 136 9.44 6.67 12.62
CA LYS A 136 10.19 5.79 11.72
C LYS A 136 11.32 5.07 12.44
N GLY A 137 11.51 3.80 12.09
CA GLY A 137 12.47 2.91 12.76
C GLY A 137 11.95 2.29 14.04
N TYR A 138 10.68 2.52 14.38
CA TYR A 138 10.04 1.93 15.56
C TYR A 138 8.77 1.16 15.18
N VAL A 139 8.41 0.19 16.01
CA VAL A 139 7.15 -0.55 15.97
C VAL A 139 6.47 -0.41 17.32
N ARG A 140 5.22 0.03 17.34
CA ARG A 140 4.38 -0.05 18.54
C ARG A 140 3.83 -1.46 18.64
N ILE A 141 4.02 -2.05 19.81
CA ILE A 141 3.49 -3.36 20.16
C ILE A 141 2.46 -3.18 21.26
N THR A 142 1.26 -3.70 21.03
CA THR A 142 0.19 -3.70 22.03
C THR A 142 -0.29 -5.13 22.26
N TYR A 143 -0.30 -5.58 23.50
CA TYR A 143 -0.84 -6.86 23.95
C TYR A 143 -1.58 -6.66 25.27
N GLN A 144 -2.87 -6.90 25.29
CA GLN A 144 -3.75 -6.56 26.40
C GLN A 144 -3.60 -5.07 26.81
N ASP A 145 -3.25 -4.79 28.07
CA ASP A 145 -3.04 -3.43 28.59
C ASP A 145 -1.58 -2.93 28.42
N ASP A 146 -0.69 -3.77 27.89
CA ASP A 146 0.73 -3.44 27.72
C ASP A 146 0.98 -2.85 26.33
N SER A 147 1.56 -1.66 26.27
CA SER A 147 1.91 -0.98 25.02
C SER A 147 3.25 -0.29 25.11
N PHE A 148 4.15 -0.56 24.16
CA PHE A 148 5.49 0.00 24.12
C PHE A 148 6.03 0.08 22.69
N LEU A 149 7.06 0.90 22.49
CA LEU A 149 7.78 1.00 21.22
C LEU A 149 9.03 0.11 21.25
N VAL A 150 9.26 -0.60 20.13
CA VAL A 150 10.48 -1.36 19.90
C VAL A 150 11.28 -0.68 18.79
N LYS A 151 12.55 -0.38 19.06
CA LYS A 151 13.46 0.17 18.07
C LYS A 151 13.93 -0.93 17.13
N LEU A 152 13.70 -0.77 15.84
CA LEU A 152 14.22 -1.67 14.81
C LEU A 152 15.71 -1.43 14.59
N LYS A 153 16.51 -2.48 14.65
CA LYS A 153 17.94 -2.37 14.36
C LYS A 153 18.17 -2.10 12.89
N VAL A 154 19.03 -1.13 12.61
CA VAL A 154 19.60 -0.94 11.29
C VAL A 154 20.49 -2.15 10.99
N VAL A 155 20.38 -2.68 9.78
CA VAL A 155 21.19 -3.79 9.29
C VAL A 155 22.15 -3.28 8.20
N GLU A 156 23.22 -4.00 7.99
CA GLU A 156 24.10 -3.71 6.86
C GLU A 156 23.36 -3.95 5.54
N GLY A 157 23.40 -2.96 4.65
CA GLY A 157 22.70 -3.00 3.36
C GLY A 157 22.01 -1.68 3.01
N ASP A 158 21.31 -1.72 1.90
CA ASP A 158 20.60 -0.58 1.30
C ASP A 158 19.23 -0.30 1.96
N LEU A 159 18.47 0.59 1.32
CA LEU A 159 17.15 1.01 1.77
C LEU A 159 16.14 -0.17 1.84
N PHE A 160 16.29 -1.20 0.99
CA PHE A 160 15.42 -2.38 1.04
C PHE A 160 15.53 -3.12 2.38
N TRP A 161 16.76 -3.43 2.82
CA TRP A 161 17.03 -4.13 4.07
C TRP A 161 16.65 -3.30 5.29
N ASN A 162 16.70 -1.97 5.16
CA ASN A 162 16.39 -1.01 6.23
C ASN A 162 14.96 -0.46 6.15
N ASN A 163 14.11 -0.98 5.28
CA ASN A 163 12.69 -0.68 5.27
C ASN A 163 12.00 -1.21 6.54
N ASP A 164 11.16 -0.38 7.18
CA ASP A 164 10.52 -0.72 8.46
C ASP A 164 9.64 -1.96 8.37
N VAL A 165 8.96 -2.18 7.24
CA VAL A 165 8.13 -3.38 7.03
C VAL A 165 8.99 -4.63 6.94
N TYR A 166 10.13 -4.56 6.23
CA TYR A 166 11.06 -5.69 6.16
C TYR A 166 11.62 -6.02 7.54
N ARG A 167 12.09 -4.99 8.28
CA ARG A 167 12.63 -5.17 9.64
C ARG A 167 11.59 -5.64 10.64
N LEU A 168 10.35 -5.14 10.56
CA LEU A 168 9.23 -5.66 11.35
C LEU A 168 9.02 -7.15 11.09
N ASN A 169 8.94 -7.55 9.83
CA ASN A 169 8.72 -8.95 9.47
C ASN A 169 9.86 -9.85 9.96
N THR A 170 11.11 -9.42 9.82
CA THR A 170 12.28 -10.24 10.15
C THR A 170 12.60 -10.19 11.65
N GLN A 171 12.70 -9.01 12.26
CA GLN A 171 13.18 -8.85 13.63
C GLN A 171 12.08 -9.13 14.68
N ILE A 172 10.84 -8.73 14.39
CA ILE A 172 9.72 -8.89 15.31
C ILE A 172 8.95 -10.18 15.02
N ILE A 173 8.32 -10.29 13.85
CA ILE A 173 7.41 -11.41 13.58
C ILE A 173 8.20 -12.73 13.49
N SER A 174 9.22 -12.78 12.65
CA SER A 174 9.97 -14.03 12.45
C SER A 174 10.92 -14.37 13.57
N THR A 175 11.61 -13.39 14.16
CA THR A 175 12.65 -13.68 15.16
C THR A 175 12.10 -13.63 16.60
N ALA A 176 11.45 -12.54 17.01
CA ALA A 176 10.95 -12.43 18.40
C ALA A 176 9.77 -13.38 18.64
N PHE A 177 8.77 -13.38 17.77
CA PHE A 177 7.59 -14.26 17.87
C PHE A 177 7.79 -15.65 17.26
N ARG A 178 8.89 -15.91 16.55
CA ARG A 178 9.21 -17.18 15.89
C ARG A 178 8.16 -17.64 14.88
N ILE A 179 7.51 -16.69 14.19
CA ILE A 179 6.49 -16.96 13.20
C ILE A 179 7.13 -16.93 11.81
N LEU A 180 7.26 -18.09 11.18
CA LEU A 180 7.82 -18.23 9.82
C LEU A 180 6.72 -18.31 8.76
N ASN A 181 5.53 -18.77 9.14
CA ASN A 181 4.35 -18.77 8.29
C ASN A 181 3.37 -17.69 8.72
N PHE A 182 3.11 -16.73 7.86
CA PHE A 182 2.28 -15.56 8.14
C PHE A 182 0.76 -15.84 8.08
N SER A 183 0.32 -17.10 8.06
CA SER A 183 -1.11 -17.47 8.07
C SER A 183 -1.86 -16.95 9.31
N ASN A 184 -1.16 -16.77 10.44
CA ASN A 184 -1.72 -16.25 11.68
C ASN A 184 -1.50 -14.73 11.83
N VAL A 185 -1.04 -14.05 10.78
CA VAL A 185 -0.85 -12.59 10.75
C VAL A 185 -1.96 -11.97 9.94
N GLU A 186 -2.82 -11.22 10.61
CA GLU A 186 -3.86 -10.41 9.98
C GLU A 186 -3.29 -9.04 9.61
N TYR A 187 -3.62 -8.52 8.43
CA TYR A 187 -3.22 -7.19 7.97
C TYR A 187 -4.35 -6.21 8.18
N VAL A 188 -4.06 -5.11 8.89
CA VAL A 188 -5.03 -4.08 9.28
C VAL A 188 -4.67 -2.76 8.61
N MET A 189 -5.54 -2.27 7.75
CA MET A 189 -5.35 -0.97 7.10
C MET A 189 -5.50 0.16 8.12
N GLN A 190 -4.78 1.26 7.90
CA GLN A 190 -4.80 2.40 8.83
C GLN A 190 -6.21 2.94 9.10
N TYR A 191 -7.07 2.97 8.10
CA TYR A 191 -8.45 3.45 8.26
C TYR A 191 -9.35 2.50 9.07
N ASP A 192 -8.94 1.23 9.27
CA ASP A 192 -9.63 0.24 10.09
C ASP A 192 -9.01 0.08 11.49
N LEU A 193 -7.88 0.75 11.76
CA LEU A 193 -7.07 0.53 12.95
C LEU A 193 -7.85 0.79 14.25
N GLU A 194 -8.57 1.89 14.35
CA GLU A 194 -9.31 2.25 15.56
C GLU A 194 -10.46 1.28 15.86
N ASN A 195 -11.12 0.78 14.80
CA ASN A 195 -12.12 -0.27 14.96
C ASN A 195 -11.47 -1.59 15.41
N LYS A 196 -10.29 -1.91 14.86
CA LYS A 196 -9.54 -3.11 15.26
C LYS A 196 -9.06 -3.04 16.70
N LYS A 197 -8.54 -1.90 17.16
CA LYS A 197 -8.14 -1.70 18.56
C LYS A 197 -9.29 -1.98 19.55
N LYS A 198 -10.49 -1.50 19.25
CA LYS A 198 -11.68 -1.73 20.08
C LYS A 198 -12.12 -3.19 20.14
N ASN A 199 -11.79 -3.97 19.12
CA ASN A 199 -12.22 -5.37 18.95
C ASN A 199 -11.02 -6.34 18.96
N LEU A 200 -9.91 -5.96 19.59
CA LEU A 200 -8.73 -6.82 19.71
C LEU A 200 -9.02 -7.93 20.72
N ASP A 201 -8.73 -9.17 20.34
CA ASP A 201 -8.83 -10.30 21.28
C ASP A 201 -7.70 -10.24 22.32
N SER A 202 -7.94 -10.72 23.54
CA SER A 202 -6.95 -10.73 24.62
C SER A 202 -5.67 -11.54 24.33
N LYS A 203 -5.71 -12.39 23.31
CA LYS A 203 -4.57 -13.16 22.82
C LYS A 203 -3.96 -12.62 21.54
N ASP A 204 -4.42 -11.47 21.07
CA ASP A 204 -3.89 -10.85 19.85
C ASP A 204 -2.82 -9.82 20.17
N VAL A 205 -1.76 -9.79 19.38
CA VAL A 205 -0.71 -8.76 19.47
C VAL A 205 -0.84 -7.82 18.29
N LEU A 206 -1.13 -6.55 18.55
CA LEU A 206 -1.15 -5.52 17.53
C LEU A 206 0.25 -4.94 17.32
N LEU A 207 0.67 -4.83 16.07
CA LEU A 207 1.93 -4.24 15.62
C LEU A 207 1.62 -3.05 14.71
N GLU A 208 1.92 -1.83 15.17
CA GLU A 208 1.70 -0.60 14.41
C GLU A 208 3.04 -0.09 13.86
N VAL A 209 3.04 0.35 12.61
CA VAL A 209 4.22 0.89 11.92
C VAL A 209 3.89 2.21 11.24
N THR A 210 4.92 3.00 10.92
CA THR A 210 4.76 4.18 10.07
C THR A 210 4.64 3.78 8.60
N ALA A 211 4.06 4.68 7.79
CA ALA A 211 4.02 4.50 6.36
C ALA A 211 5.40 4.71 5.71
N LEU A 212 5.60 4.07 4.58
CA LEU A 212 6.67 4.41 3.64
C LEU A 212 6.36 5.78 3.03
N SER A 213 7.35 6.66 2.88
CA SER A 213 7.14 7.90 2.12
C SER A 213 7.09 7.64 0.60
N LEU A 214 6.55 8.59 -0.17
CA LEU A 214 6.55 8.48 -1.63
C LEU A 214 7.96 8.55 -2.21
N GLU A 215 8.86 9.29 -1.58
CA GLU A 215 10.27 9.38 -1.92
C GLU A 215 10.94 8.01 -1.77
N GLU A 216 10.79 7.40 -0.60
CA GLU A 216 11.34 6.05 -0.34
C GLU A 216 10.74 5.00 -1.27
N PHE A 217 9.44 5.09 -1.55
CA PHE A 217 8.78 4.21 -2.51
C PHE A 217 9.41 4.34 -3.90
N SER A 218 9.65 5.57 -4.36
CA SER A 218 10.28 5.78 -5.67
C SER A 218 11.73 5.31 -5.69
N GLU A 219 12.53 5.59 -4.67
CA GLU A 219 13.93 5.16 -4.58
C GLU A 219 14.05 3.62 -4.57
N LEU A 220 13.20 2.93 -3.81
CA LEU A 220 13.14 1.47 -3.80
C LEU A 220 12.73 0.90 -5.16
N SER A 221 11.76 1.53 -5.82
CA SER A 221 11.31 1.11 -7.16
C SER A 221 12.39 1.35 -8.21
N ASP A 222 13.07 2.50 -8.17
CA ASP A 222 14.16 2.86 -9.09
C ASP A 222 15.38 1.93 -8.93
N SER A 223 15.62 1.42 -7.72
CA SER A 223 16.67 0.41 -7.47
C SER A 223 16.28 -1.01 -7.87
N GLY A 224 15.06 -1.22 -8.41
CA GLY A 224 14.56 -2.54 -8.79
C GLY A 224 14.16 -3.44 -7.62
N CYS A 225 14.02 -2.89 -6.42
CA CYS A 225 13.64 -3.64 -5.23
C CYS A 225 12.15 -4.00 -5.25
N ILE A 226 11.84 -5.23 -4.84
CA ILE A 226 10.47 -5.71 -4.66
C ILE A 226 10.17 -5.71 -3.16
N LEU A 227 9.28 -4.82 -2.74
CA LEU A 227 8.84 -4.75 -1.34
C LEU A 227 8.14 -6.04 -0.90
N PRO A 228 8.24 -6.40 0.39
CA PRO A 228 7.45 -7.49 0.95
C PRO A 228 5.95 -7.27 0.69
N PRO A 229 5.17 -8.36 0.55
CA PRO A 229 3.71 -8.23 0.43
C PRO A 229 3.11 -7.39 1.57
N LYS A 230 2.09 -6.56 1.23
CA LYS A 230 1.43 -5.70 2.21
C LYS A 230 2.35 -4.67 2.87
N SER A 231 3.24 -4.06 2.10
CA SER A 231 4.09 -2.95 2.53
C SER A 231 3.45 -1.58 2.36
N THR A 232 2.57 -1.43 1.37
CA THR A 232 1.98 -0.14 0.99
C THR A 232 0.46 -0.23 0.83
N CYS A 233 -0.24 0.80 1.28
CA CYS A 233 -1.65 1.04 1.00
C CYS A 233 -1.82 2.43 0.40
N PHE A 234 -1.89 2.50 -0.93
CA PHE A 234 -2.11 3.78 -1.62
C PHE A 234 -3.57 4.23 -1.50
N VAL A 235 -3.74 5.52 -1.25
CA VAL A 235 -5.04 6.19 -1.22
C VAL A 235 -4.97 7.52 -2.00
N PRO A 236 -6.06 7.98 -2.64
CA PRO A 236 -7.38 7.34 -2.70
C PRO A 236 -7.36 6.05 -3.52
N LYS A 237 -8.27 5.13 -3.22
CA LYS A 237 -8.50 3.94 -4.04
C LYS A 237 -9.58 4.22 -5.07
N PHE A 238 -9.32 3.83 -6.32
CA PHE A 238 -10.34 3.87 -7.35
C PHE A 238 -11.45 2.86 -7.03
N PRO A 239 -12.73 3.26 -7.07
CA PRO A 239 -13.85 2.34 -6.83
C PRO A 239 -13.88 1.25 -7.90
N SER A 240 -14.03 -0.01 -7.44
CA SER A 240 -14.24 -1.12 -8.36
C SER A 240 -15.63 -1.00 -9.02
N PHE A 241 -15.75 -1.48 -10.24
CA PHE A 241 -16.98 -1.47 -11.04
C PHE A 241 -17.55 -0.09 -11.39
N LEU A 242 -16.78 0.98 -11.21
CA LEU A 242 -17.20 2.32 -11.65
C LEU A 242 -17.00 2.53 -13.16
N ILE A 243 -15.91 2.01 -13.70
CA ILE A 243 -15.59 2.02 -15.13
C ILE A 243 -15.20 0.61 -15.54
N PHE A 244 -15.66 0.21 -16.73
CA PHE A 244 -15.35 -1.08 -17.36
C PHE A 244 -14.61 -0.85 -18.67
N ASN A 245 -13.71 -1.77 -18.99
CA ASN A 245 -13.02 -1.85 -20.28
C ASN A 245 -13.30 -3.20 -20.92
#